data_b093d7626d2e5551ed6f6fac9c7d9cd1
#
_entry.id   b093d7626d2e5551ed6f6fac9c7d9cd1
#
_cell.length_a   1.000
_cell.length_b   1.000
_cell.length_c   1.000
_cell.angle_alpha   90.00
_cell.angle_beta   90.00
_cell.angle_gamma   90.00
#
_symmetry.space_group_name_H-M   'P 1'
#
loop_
_entity.id
_entity.type
_entity.pdbx_description
1 polymer ?
#
loop_
_entity_poly.entity_id
_entity_poly.type
_entity_poly.pdbx_seq_one_letter_code
_entity_poly.pdbx_strand_id
1 'polypeptide(L)'
;VGEHELVIQYIGYDDQVKIVEVYSDGEIKIKLAKAAVQLSEVTVSARRQDANVENAQVGLTSLDVKNIKKIPAFLGEADVVKSLLLQPGVSSIGEGAVGFNVRGGEVDQNLILQDEAFLLNSSHALGFFSTFNADLISTVDLFKGNIPAEYGGRLSSVFDITTKEANNTKFSGEASIGPVTSNLTLEIPIVKEK
;
A
#
# COMPACT_ATOMS: atom_id res chain seq x y z
N VAL A 1 -43.75 -25.82 26.08
CA VAL A 1 -42.86 -26.88 26.59
C VAL A 1 -42.14 -27.46 25.37
N GLY A 2 -40.84 -27.46 25.38
CA GLY A 2 -40.03 -28.00 24.30
C GLY A 2 -38.65 -27.36 24.21
N GLU A 3 -37.88 -27.85 23.25
CA GLU A 3 -36.56 -27.34 22.93
C GLU A 3 -36.69 -26.09 22.05
N HIS A 4 -35.99 -25.00 22.43
CA HIS A 4 -35.98 -23.75 21.72
C HIS A 4 -34.55 -23.26 21.56
N GLU A 5 -34.25 -22.75 20.38
CA GLU A 5 -32.98 -22.08 20.09
C GLU A 5 -33.12 -20.59 20.35
N LEU A 6 -32.29 -20.08 21.28
CA LEU A 6 -32.19 -18.65 21.58
C LEU A 6 -30.93 -18.08 20.93
N VAL A 7 -31.14 -17.16 19.99
CA VAL A 7 -30.07 -16.37 19.38
C VAL A 7 -30.05 -15.02 20.09
N ILE A 8 -28.94 -14.72 20.74
CA ILE A 8 -28.74 -13.49 21.51
C ILE A 8 -27.72 -12.64 20.81
N GLN A 9 -28.15 -11.46 20.35
CA GLN A 9 -27.32 -10.49 19.66
C GLN A 9 -27.40 -9.15 20.37
N TYR A 10 -26.25 -8.57 20.67
CA TYR A 10 -26.17 -7.23 21.27
C TYR A 10 -24.96 -6.49 20.73
N ILE A 11 -25.15 -5.21 20.38
CA ILE A 11 -24.09 -4.39 19.77
C ILE A 11 -22.87 -4.32 20.70
N GLY A 12 -21.70 -4.72 20.18
CA GLY A 12 -20.45 -4.73 20.94
C GLY A 12 -20.18 -6.00 21.74
N TYR A 13 -20.97 -7.06 21.53
CA TYR A 13 -20.79 -8.37 22.14
C TYR A 13 -20.84 -9.47 21.09
N ASP A 14 -20.18 -10.60 21.37
CA ASP A 14 -20.22 -11.77 20.49
C ASP A 14 -21.60 -12.39 20.50
N ASP A 15 -22.11 -12.77 19.33
CA ASP A 15 -23.37 -13.47 19.19
C ASP A 15 -23.29 -14.82 19.89
N GLN A 16 -24.31 -15.15 20.68
CA GLN A 16 -24.43 -16.46 21.32
C GLN A 16 -25.71 -17.17 20.92
N VAL A 17 -25.57 -18.45 20.59
CA VAL A 17 -26.67 -19.34 20.34
C VAL A 17 -26.72 -20.33 21.50
N LYS A 18 -27.89 -20.45 22.15
CA LYS A 18 -28.14 -21.44 23.21
C LYS A 18 -29.42 -22.20 22.95
N ILE A 19 -29.33 -23.50 23.05
CA ILE A 19 -30.51 -24.38 23.06
C ILE A 19 -31.00 -24.49 24.49
N VAL A 20 -32.24 -24.16 24.73
CA VAL A 20 -32.91 -24.24 26.04
C VAL A 20 -34.14 -25.11 25.96
N GLU A 21 -34.30 -25.98 26.93
CA GLU A 21 -35.52 -26.74 27.11
C GLU A 21 -36.45 -26.02 28.13
N VAL A 22 -37.64 -25.65 27.68
CA VAL A 22 -38.59 -24.92 28.51
C VAL A 22 -39.62 -25.89 29.06
N TYR A 23 -39.62 -26.07 30.37
CA TYR A 23 -40.58 -26.91 31.07
C TYR A 23 -41.64 -26.08 31.80
N SER A 24 -41.31 -24.89 32.26
CA SER A 24 -42.20 -23.95 32.95
C SER A 24 -41.61 -22.51 32.85
N ASP A 25 -42.32 -21.53 33.40
CA ASP A 25 -41.83 -20.17 33.51
C ASP A 25 -40.54 -20.11 34.32
N GLY A 26 -39.55 -19.36 33.83
CA GLY A 26 -38.26 -19.21 34.49
C GLY A 26 -37.44 -18.06 33.94
N GLU A 27 -36.39 -17.71 34.66
CA GLU A 27 -35.40 -16.70 34.23
C GLU A 27 -34.12 -17.37 33.80
N ILE A 28 -33.57 -16.96 32.66
CA ILE A 28 -32.26 -17.38 32.20
C ILE A 28 -31.32 -16.16 32.22
N LYS A 29 -30.16 -16.31 32.85
CA LYS A 29 -29.09 -15.27 32.86
C LYS A 29 -27.99 -15.67 31.90
N ILE A 30 -27.79 -14.86 30.89
CA ILE A 30 -26.76 -15.08 29.85
C ILE A 30 -25.69 -13.99 29.95
N LYS A 31 -24.45 -14.42 30.08
CA LYS A 31 -23.32 -13.51 30.06
C LYS A 31 -22.76 -13.46 28.64
N LEU A 32 -22.83 -12.30 28.00
CA LEU A 32 -22.21 -12.07 26.71
C LEU A 32 -20.74 -11.66 26.89
N ALA A 33 -19.87 -12.22 26.12
CA ALA A 33 -18.49 -11.77 26.00
C ALA A 33 -18.47 -10.49 25.14
N LYS A 34 -17.70 -9.47 25.58
CA LYS A 34 -17.50 -8.30 24.73
C LYS A 34 -16.85 -8.78 23.43
N ALA A 35 -17.48 -8.49 22.31
CA ALA A 35 -16.82 -8.63 21.03
C ALA A 35 -15.56 -7.79 21.10
N ALA A 36 -14.40 -8.42 21.06
CA ALA A 36 -13.20 -7.72 20.66
C ALA A 36 -13.50 -7.30 19.21
N VAL A 37 -13.95 -6.08 19.00
CA VAL A 37 -13.90 -5.47 17.69
C VAL A 37 -12.41 -5.38 17.40
N GLN A 38 -11.84 -6.46 16.90
CA GLN A 38 -10.74 -6.32 16.00
C GLN A 38 -11.37 -5.56 14.84
N LEU A 39 -11.19 -4.25 14.85
CA LEU A 39 -11.04 -3.53 13.62
C LEU A 39 -9.88 -4.23 12.93
N SER A 40 -10.17 -5.35 12.27
CA SER A 40 -9.37 -5.76 11.15
C SER A 40 -9.37 -4.50 10.31
N GLU A 41 -8.24 -3.83 10.30
CA GLU A 41 -7.94 -2.81 9.33
C GLU A 41 -8.43 -3.42 8.01
N VAL A 42 -9.62 -3.02 7.61
CA VAL A 42 -10.05 -3.23 6.24
C VAL A 42 -9.15 -2.29 5.49
N THR A 43 -7.92 -2.73 5.30
CA THR A 43 -7.09 -2.24 4.23
C THR A 43 -7.89 -2.56 2.99
N VAL A 44 -8.78 -1.63 2.62
CA VAL A 44 -9.46 -1.65 1.33
C VAL A 44 -8.38 -1.34 0.29
N SER A 45 -7.39 -2.18 0.21
CA SER A 45 -6.50 -2.29 -0.93
C SER A 45 -7.16 -3.15 -2.01
N ALA A 46 -8.45 -2.98 -2.19
CA ALA A 46 -9.14 -3.47 -3.36
C ALA A 46 -9.03 -2.42 -4.48
N ARG A 47 -7.83 -1.95 -4.76
CA ARG A 47 -7.58 -1.50 -6.13
C ARG A 47 -7.62 -2.75 -7.00
N ARG A 48 -8.73 -2.95 -7.68
CA ARG A 48 -8.87 -3.98 -8.71
C ARG A 48 -7.72 -3.87 -9.69
N GLN A 49 -7.24 -4.99 -10.21
CA GLN A 49 -6.19 -5.00 -11.24
C GLN A 49 -6.57 -4.19 -12.50
N ASP A 50 -7.85 -3.92 -12.68
CA ASP A 50 -8.48 -3.13 -13.74
C ASP A 50 -8.76 -1.67 -13.35
N ALA A 51 -8.41 -1.23 -12.12
CA ALA A 51 -8.65 0.14 -11.66
C ALA A 51 -8.02 1.21 -12.57
N ASN A 52 -6.91 0.91 -13.23
CA ASN A 52 -6.29 1.81 -14.21
C ASN A 52 -7.10 1.98 -15.49
N VAL A 53 -8.04 1.08 -15.77
CA VAL A 53 -8.93 1.11 -16.93
C VAL A 53 -10.25 1.78 -16.57
N GLU A 54 -10.74 1.57 -15.34
CA GLU A 54 -12.01 2.10 -14.84
C GLU A 54 -11.89 3.48 -14.19
N ASN A 55 -10.67 3.93 -13.87
CA ASN A 55 -10.47 5.23 -13.23
C ASN A 55 -10.90 6.36 -14.17
N ALA A 56 -11.82 7.20 -13.70
CA ALA A 56 -12.28 8.38 -14.40
C ALA A 56 -11.15 9.42 -14.63
N GLN A 57 -10.02 9.28 -13.95
CA GLN A 57 -8.89 10.19 -14.05
C GLN A 57 -7.96 9.77 -15.19
N VAL A 58 -8.18 10.36 -16.35
CA VAL A 58 -7.35 10.12 -17.54
C VAL A 58 -5.91 10.56 -17.28
N GLY A 59 -4.95 9.65 -17.53
CA GLY A 59 -3.52 9.94 -17.38
C GLY A 59 -2.90 9.51 -16.07
N LEU A 60 -3.68 9.07 -15.08
CA LEU A 60 -3.19 8.44 -13.87
C LEU A 60 -2.87 6.96 -14.10
N THR A 61 -1.71 6.53 -13.67
CA THR A 61 -1.31 5.13 -13.59
C THR A 61 -0.87 4.84 -12.17
N SER A 62 -1.61 3.97 -11.49
CA SER A 62 -1.25 3.51 -10.14
C SER A 62 -0.57 2.16 -10.19
N LEU A 63 0.53 2.02 -9.48
CA LEU A 63 1.28 0.78 -9.33
C LEU A 63 1.26 0.33 -7.87
N ASP A 64 0.81 -0.90 -7.66
CA ASP A 64 0.91 -1.56 -6.36
C ASP A 64 2.32 -2.15 -6.20
N VAL A 65 2.93 -1.93 -5.05
CA VAL A 65 4.27 -2.43 -4.71
C VAL A 65 4.35 -3.95 -4.81
N LYS A 66 3.28 -4.67 -4.53
CA LYS A 66 3.22 -6.14 -4.73
C LYS A 66 3.52 -6.54 -6.17
N ASN A 67 3.13 -5.71 -7.13
CA ASN A 67 3.42 -5.94 -8.54
C ASN A 67 4.84 -5.52 -8.89
N ILE A 68 5.35 -4.46 -8.28
CA ILE A 68 6.74 -4.01 -8.43
C ILE A 68 7.72 -5.10 -7.96
N LYS A 69 7.46 -5.72 -6.81
CA LYS A 69 8.27 -6.81 -6.26
C LYS A 69 8.28 -8.09 -7.13
N LYS A 70 7.33 -8.26 -8.04
CA LYS A 70 7.30 -9.39 -8.99
C LYS A 70 8.18 -9.16 -10.23
N ILE A 71 8.57 -7.92 -10.50
CA ILE A 71 9.45 -7.59 -11.62
C ILE A 71 10.84 -8.11 -11.30
N PRO A 72 11.52 -8.76 -12.27
CA PRO A 72 12.87 -9.25 -12.04
C PRO A 72 13.78 -8.15 -11.52
N ALA A 73 14.35 -8.38 -10.34
CA ALA A 73 15.21 -7.43 -9.68
C ALA A 73 16.52 -7.23 -10.43
N PHE A 74 16.87 -6.00 -10.73
CA PHE A 74 18.19 -5.68 -11.26
C PHE A 74 19.18 -5.59 -10.09
N LEU A 75 20.24 -6.38 -10.14
CA LEU A 75 21.25 -6.47 -9.08
C LEU A 75 20.70 -6.88 -7.70
N GLY A 76 19.53 -7.53 -7.66
CA GLY A 76 18.96 -8.08 -6.43
C GLY A 76 17.99 -7.16 -5.69
N GLU A 77 17.68 -5.99 -6.24
CA GLU A 77 16.76 -5.03 -5.63
C GLU A 77 15.59 -4.70 -6.56
N ALA A 78 14.37 -4.71 -6.00
CA ALA A 78 13.16 -4.27 -6.70
C ALA A 78 13.19 -2.73 -6.83
N ASP A 79 13.32 -2.24 -8.04
CA ASP A 79 13.46 -0.82 -8.32
C ASP A 79 12.12 -0.21 -8.75
N VAL A 80 11.65 0.72 -7.94
CA VAL A 80 10.37 1.41 -8.14
C VAL A 80 10.41 2.26 -9.42
N VAL A 81 11.51 2.97 -9.67
CA VAL A 81 11.64 3.82 -10.85
C VAL A 81 11.74 2.97 -12.12
N LYS A 82 12.46 1.86 -12.08
CA LYS A 82 12.52 0.92 -13.21
C LYS A 82 11.17 0.30 -13.54
N SER A 83 10.30 0.13 -12.56
CA SER A 83 8.93 -0.35 -12.82
C SER A 83 8.11 0.62 -13.66
N LEU A 84 8.41 1.92 -13.59
CA LEU A 84 7.74 2.94 -14.40
C LEU A 84 8.12 2.81 -15.88
N LEU A 85 9.31 2.33 -16.21
CA LEU A 85 9.76 2.16 -17.59
C LEU A 85 8.94 1.12 -18.35
N LEU A 86 8.19 0.29 -17.64
CA LEU A 86 7.24 -0.66 -18.24
C LEU A 86 5.91 0.00 -18.60
N GLN A 87 5.69 1.27 -18.21
CA GLN A 87 4.46 1.97 -18.48
C GLN A 87 4.47 2.64 -19.87
N PRO A 88 3.36 2.62 -20.59
CA PRO A 88 3.27 3.31 -21.87
C PRO A 88 3.55 4.80 -21.74
N GLY A 89 4.41 5.34 -22.62
CA GLY A 89 4.79 6.75 -22.63
C GLY A 89 5.84 7.15 -21.61
N VAL A 90 6.49 6.18 -20.96
CA VAL A 90 7.66 6.38 -20.11
C VAL A 90 8.88 5.77 -20.80
N SER A 91 9.97 6.50 -20.82
CA SER A 91 11.23 6.04 -21.43
C SER A 91 12.40 6.26 -20.48
N SER A 92 13.43 5.42 -20.62
CA SER A 92 14.70 5.55 -19.88
C SER A 92 15.51 6.73 -20.40
N ILE A 93 16.31 7.32 -19.51
CA ILE A 93 17.30 8.34 -19.85
C ILE A 93 18.60 7.76 -20.41
N GLY A 94 18.80 6.44 -20.29
CA GLY A 94 19.98 5.74 -20.76
C GLY A 94 20.08 4.34 -20.18
N GLU A 95 21.00 3.53 -20.70
CA GLU A 95 21.24 2.18 -20.22
C GLU A 95 21.84 2.20 -18.80
N GLY A 96 21.20 1.49 -17.88
CA GLY A 96 21.68 1.34 -16.51
C GLY A 96 21.43 2.53 -15.59
N ALA A 97 21.00 3.68 -16.09
CA ALA A 97 20.70 4.84 -15.27
C ALA A 97 19.27 4.81 -14.73
N VAL A 98 19.09 5.16 -13.47
CA VAL A 98 17.79 5.36 -12.84
C VAL A 98 17.31 6.79 -13.10
N GLY A 99 16.27 6.89 -13.88
CA GLY A 99 15.63 8.14 -14.27
C GLY A 99 14.65 7.85 -15.40
N PHE A 100 13.71 8.74 -15.62
CA PHE A 100 12.67 8.53 -16.61
C PHE A 100 12.22 9.84 -17.25
N ASN A 101 11.85 9.73 -18.51
CA ASN A 101 11.19 10.77 -19.27
C ASN A 101 9.76 10.35 -19.53
N VAL A 102 8.81 11.27 -19.42
CA VAL A 102 7.39 11.01 -19.64
C VAL A 102 6.92 11.81 -20.84
N ARG A 103 6.35 11.12 -21.84
CA ARG A 103 5.77 11.72 -23.05
C ARG A 103 6.70 12.72 -23.76
N GLY A 104 8.01 12.42 -23.76
CA GLY A 104 9.03 13.26 -24.41
C GLY A 104 9.48 14.46 -23.58
N GLY A 105 9.03 14.58 -22.33
CA GLY A 105 9.59 15.58 -21.40
C GLY A 105 10.96 15.19 -20.87
N GLU A 106 11.71 16.17 -20.37
CA GLU A 106 13.02 15.98 -19.76
C GLU A 106 12.90 15.50 -18.29
N VAL A 107 13.97 14.94 -17.75
CA VAL A 107 14.02 14.39 -16.38
C VAL A 107 13.65 15.42 -15.32
N ASP A 108 14.15 16.64 -15.47
CA ASP A 108 13.91 17.76 -14.56
C ASP A 108 12.47 18.32 -14.64
N GLN A 109 11.71 17.90 -15.65
CA GLN A 109 10.29 18.27 -15.82
C GLN A 109 9.33 17.34 -15.07
N ASN A 110 9.81 16.32 -14.40
CA ASN A 110 9.02 15.45 -13.57
C ASN A 110 9.02 15.95 -12.12
N LEU A 111 7.85 16.03 -11.51
CA LEU A 111 7.69 16.26 -10.07
C LEU A 111 7.76 14.90 -9.36
N ILE A 112 8.67 14.79 -8.41
CA ILE A 112 8.81 13.57 -7.61
C ILE A 112 8.49 13.90 -6.17
N LEU A 113 7.53 13.21 -5.61
CA LEU A 113 7.05 13.37 -4.24
C LEU A 113 7.13 12.05 -3.49
N GLN A 114 7.46 12.13 -2.22
CA GLN A 114 7.30 11.03 -1.27
C GLN A 114 6.63 11.57 -0.02
N ASP A 115 5.42 11.09 0.27
CA ASP A 115 4.58 11.57 1.36
C ASP A 115 4.48 13.11 1.36
N GLU A 116 4.13 13.68 0.18
CA GLU A 116 4.05 15.13 -0.08
C GLU A 116 5.39 15.88 -0.06
N ALA A 117 6.49 15.24 0.35
CA ALA A 117 7.81 15.85 0.35
C ALA A 117 8.44 15.84 -1.05
N PHE A 118 8.92 16.99 -1.50
CA PHE A 118 9.59 17.14 -2.79
C PHE A 118 10.99 16.50 -2.79
N LEU A 119 11.25 15.66 -3.77
CA LEU A 119 12.55 15.05 -4.01
C LEU A 119 13.21 15.62 -5.27
N LEU A 120 14.43 16.11 -5.11
CA LEU A 120 15.21 16.66 -6.22
C LEU A 120 15.82 15.58 -7.11
N ASN A 121 16.10 14.40 -6.55
CA ASN A 121 16.76 13.32 -7.27
C ASN A 121 16.14 11.98 -6.91
N SER A 122 15.80 11.20 -7.93
CA SER A 122 15.23 9.86 -7.77
C SER A 122 16.29 8.75 -7.67
N SER A 123 17.57 9.10 -7.77
CA SER A 123 18.65 8.14 -7.83
C SER A 123 19.85 8.53 -6.98
N HIS A 124 20.66 7.54 -6.62
CA HIS A 124 21.94 7.70 -5.95
C HIS A 124 23.02 6.81 -6.62
N ALA A 125 24.24 6.84 -6.12
CA ALA A 125 25.37 6.06 -6.62
C ALA A 125 25.53 6.20 -8.16
N LEU A 126 25.71 7.43 -8.63
CA LEU A 126 25.92 7.76 -10.05
C LEU A 126 24.72 7.41 -10.96
N GLY A 127 23.52 7.29 -10.39
CA GLY A 127 22.30 6.99 -11.14
C GLY A 127 21.99 5.51 -11.31
N PHE A 128 22.74 4.60 -10.69
CA PHE A 128 22.50 3.16 -10.83
C PHE A 128 21.37 2.64 -9.95
N PHE A 129 21.11 3.27 -8.81
CA PHE A 129 20.10 2.84 -7.84
C PHE A 129 19.07 3.93 -7.58
N SER A 130 17.83 3.55 -7.40
CA SER A 130 16.81 4.48 -6.95
C SER A 130 16.96 4.81 -5.48
N THR A 131 16.48 6.00 -5.08
CA THR A 131 16.47 6.40 -3.66
C THR A 131 15.35 5.74 -2.87
N PHE A 132 14.48 5.00 -3.53
CA PHE A 132 13.25 4.46 -2.95
C PHE A 132 13.45 3.02 -2.51
N ASN A 133 13.17 2.75 -1.24
CA ASN A 133 13.09 1.38 -0.74
C ASN A 133 11.68 0.83 -0.97
N ALA A 134 11.56 -0.17 -1.87
CA ALA A 134 10.29 -0.80 -2.20
C ALA A 134 9.58 -1.45 -0.99
N ASP A 135 10.31 -1.78 0.08
CA ASP A 135 9.73 -2.40 1.28
C ASP A 135 8.96 -1.40 2.13
N LEU A 136 9.23 -0.11 1.98
CA LEU A 136 8.57 0.97 2.71
C LEU A 136 7.40 1.60 1.95
N ILE A 137 7.20 1.27 0.68
CA ILE A 137 6.20 1.91 -0.17
C ILE A 137 4.90 1.12 -0.15
N SER A 138 3.78 1.83 -0.14
CA SER A 138 2.43 1.30 -0.29
C SER A 138 1.96 1.40 -1.74
N THR A 139 1.93 2.61 -2.27
CA THR A 139 1.44 2.90 -3.63
C THR A 139 2.35 3.89 -4.33
N VAL A 140 2.30 3.81 -5.65
CA VAL A 140 3.02 4.72 -6.54
C VAL A 140 2.04 5.20 -7.60
N ASP A 141 1.81 6.48 -7.64
CA ASP A 141 0.91 7.13 -8.58
C ASP A 141 1.71 7.97 -9.58
N LEU A 142 1.54 7.68 -10.86
CA LEU A 142 2.16 8.42 -11.95
C LEU A 142 1.09 9.15 -12.76
N PHE A 143 1.07 10.47 -12.67
CA PHE A 143 0.24 11.33 -13.50
C PHE A 143 1.03 11.70 -14.76
N LYS A 144 0.63 11.16 -15.89
CA LYS A 144 1.24 11.42 -17.21
C LYS A 144 0.54 12.52 -17.99
N GLY A 145 -0.50 13.09 -17.46
CA GLY A 145 -1.34 14.16 -18.01
C GLY A 145 -2.58 14.32 -17.14
N ASN A 146 -3.34 15.39 -17.38
CA ASN A 146 -4.45 15.77 -16.52
C ASN A 146 -4.03 15.85 -15.04
N ILE A 147 -2.89 16.51 -14.82
CA ILE A 147 -2.30 16.68 -13.49
C ILE A 147 -3.24 17.54 -12.66
N PRO A 148 -3.64 17.10 -11.44
CA PRO A 148 -4.44 17.89 -10.54
C PRO A 148 -3.78 19.24 -10.20
N ALA A 149 -4.60 20.26 -9.93
CA ALA A 149 -4.13 21.63 -9.67
C ALA A 149 -3.28 21.78 -8.40
N GLU A 150 -3.35 20.82 -7.50
CA GLU A 150 -2.51 20.73 -6.29
C GLU A 150 -1.04 20.49 -6.61
N TYR A 151 -0.75 19.86 -7.73
CA TYR A 151 0.61 19.59 -8.20
C TYR A 151 1.07 20.68 -9.16
N GLY A 152 2.03 21.48 -8.75
CA GLY A 152 2.59 22.55 -9.55
C GLY A 152 4.10 22.46 -9.71
N GLY A 153 4.67 23.35 -10.55
CA GLY A 153 6.11 23.56 -10.68
C GLY A 153 6.86 22.62 -11.63
N ARG A 154 6.20 21.62 -12.24
CA ARG A 154 6.78 20.73 -13.25
C ARG A 154 5.82 20.53 -14.42
N LEU A 155 6.38 20.21 -15.60
CA LEU A 155 5.65 20.28 -16.86
C LEU A 155 5.25 18.92 -17.45
N SER A 156 5.99 17.85 -17.12
CA SER A 156 5.85 16.56 -17.80
C SER A 156 4.98 15.58 -17.04
N SER A 157 5.32 15.31 -15.80
CA SER A 157 4.59 14.33 -14.98
C SER A 157 4.69 14.62 -13.50
N VAL A 158 3.83 13.97 -12.72
CA VAL A 158 3.94 13.87 -11.27
C VAL A 158 4.10 12.40 -10.90
N PHE A 159 5.12 12.11 -10.14
CA PHE A 159 5.42 10.81 -9.58
C PHE A 159 5.28 10.91 -8.07
N ASP A 160 4.15 10.42 -7.58
CA ASP A 160 3.77 10.51 -6.17
C ASP A 160 3.87 9.14 -5.51
N ILE A 161 4.66 9.07 -4.45
CA ILE A 161 4.97 7.86 -3.71
C ILE A 161 4.40 7.99 -2.31
N THR A 162 3.55 7.05 -1.94
CA THR A 162 3.02 6.95 -0.58
C THR A 162 3.69 5.81 0.16
N THR A 163 4.26 6.08 1.31
CA THR A 163 4.82 5.04 2.17
C THR A 163 3.72 4.25 2.87
N LYS A 164 4.03 3.02 3.27
CA LYS A 164 3.09 2.20 4.03
C LYS A 164 3.05 2.65 5.48
N GLU A 165 1.88 2.52 6.09
CA GLU A 165 1.77 2.67 7.53
C GLU A 165 2.50 1.52 8.22
N ALA A 166 3.28 1.85 9.24
CA ALA A 166 4.00 0.86 10.02
C ALA A 166 3.04 0.02 10.86
N ASN A 167 3.39 -1.24 11.08
CA ASN A 167 2.61 -2.13 11.92
C ASN A 167 2.66 -1.68 13.39
N ASN A 168 1.53 -1.24 13.94
CA ASN A 168 1.41 -0.76 15.32
C ASN A 168 1.06 -1.87 16.34
N THR A 169 0.81 -3.09 15.88
CA THR A 169 0.39 -4.21 16.75
C THR A 169 1.49 -5.22 17.03
N LYS A 170 2.32 -5.53 16.04
CA LYS A 170 3.34 -6.59 16.11
C LYS A 170 4.67 -6.11 15.58
N PHE A 171 5.76 -6.60 16.18
CA PHE A 171 7.07 -6.50 15.58
C PHE A 171 7.09 -7.27 14.25
N SER A 172 7.54 -6.62 13.20
CA SER A 172 7.76 -7.24 11.90
C SER A 172 9.06 -6.72 11.28
N GLY A 173 9.59 -7.46 10.33
CA GLY A 173 10.76 -7.05 9.60
C GLY A 173 10.98 -7.89 8.35
N GLU A 174 11.62 -7.28 7.38
CA GLU A 174 11.99 -7.90 6.11
C GLU A 174 13.48 -7.64 5.87
N ALA A 175 14.19 -8.67 5.45
CA ALA A 175 15.59 -8.55 5.08
C ALA A 175 15.83 -9.17 3.71
N SER A 176 16.59 -8.48 2.88
CA SER A 176 17.02 -9.01 1.60
C SER A 176 18.54 -8.88 1.45
N ILE A 177 19.16 -9.87 0.86
CA ILE A 177 20.59 -9.91 0.58
C ILE A 177 20.76 -10.16 -0.91
N GLY A 178 21.33 -9.20 -1.60
CA GLY A 178 21.67 -9.27 -3.02
C GLY A 178 23.18 -9.24 -3.24
N PRO A 179 23.63 -9.41 -4.49
CA PRO A 179 25.05 -9.38 -4.82
C PRO A 179 25.70 -8.01 -4.67
N VAL A 180 24.91 -6.94 -4.70
CA VAL A 180 25.40 -5.56 -4.62
C VAL A 180 24.76 -4.79 -3.47
N THR A 181 23.48 -5.03 -3.19
CA THR A 181 22.70 -4.33 -2.18
C THR A 181 22.16 -5.30 -1.14
N SER A 182 22.02 -4.83 0.09
CA SER A 182 21.35 -5.54 1.16
C SER A 182 20.43 -4.57 1.89
N ASN A 183 19.19 -4.96 2.09
CA ASN A 183 18.19 -4.15 2.76
C ASN A 183 17.72 -4.81 4.04
N LEU A 184 17.47 -4.01 5.05
CA LEU A 184 16.85 -4.42 6.31
C LEU A 184 15.77 -3.40 6.68
N THR A 185 14.54 -3.85 6.73
CA THR A 185 13.39 -3.06 7.18
C THR A 185 12.86 -3.64 8.47
N LEU A 186 12.71 -2.81 9.50
CA LEU A 186 12.17 -3.20 10.80
C LEU A 186 10.97 -2.31 11.14
N GLU A 187 9.89 -2.93 11.55
CA GLU A 187 8.68 -2.26 12.02
C GLU A 187 8.49 -2.60 13.50
N ILE A 188 8.64 -1.59 14.35
CA ILE A 188 8.62 -1.75 15.79
C ILE A 188 7.51 -0.89 16.37
N PRO A 189 6.44 -1.47 16.95
CA PRO A 189 5.39 -0.69 17.60
C PRO A 189 5.96 -0.04 18.86
N ILE A 190 6.02 1.29 18.90
CA ILE A 190 6.44 2.08 20.07
C ILE A 190 5.33 2.09 21.11
N VAL A 191 4.10 2.27 20.66
CA VAL A 191 2.89 2.16 21.49
C VAL A 191 2.01 1.10 20.86
N LYS A 192 1.79 0.01 21.59
CA LYS A 192 0.88 -1.05 21.11
C LYS A 192 -0.57 -0.58 21.28
N GLU A 193 -1.28 -0.44 20.21
CA GLU A 193 -2.74 -0.37 20.26
C GLU A 193 -3.29 -1.76 20.61
N LYS A 194 -4.20 -1.77 21.59
CA LYS A 194 -4.83 -3.00 22.10
C LYS A 194 -6.01 -3.38 21.27
#